data_668d8c5610bf18f7c542a6148e60999b
#
_entry.id   668d8c5610bf18f7c542a6148e60999b
#
_cell.length_a   1.000
_cell.length_b   1.000
_cell.length_c   1.000
_cell.angle_alpha   90.00
_cell.angle_beta   90.00
_cell.angle_gamma   90.00
#
_symmetry.space_group_name_H-M   'P 1'
#
loop_
_entity.id
_entity.type
_entity.pdbx_description
1 polymer ?
#
loop_
_entity_poly.entity_id
_entity_poly.type
_entity_poly.pdbx_seq_one_letter_code
_entity_poly.pdbx_strand_id
1 'polypeptide(L)'
;MRFCAFVLSCLIGNACANDSIPASLTGAQGDPVRGRALVASRQVGLCLLCHSGPFPEERFQGNLAPDLKSAARLSESEIRARIVNPRRANPGSIMPAYFDTGGQVRVAPSFGGKTILTAEQIEDIVAYLLTLK
;
A
#
# COMPACT_ATOMS: atom_id res chain seq x y z
N MET A 1 -16.69 44.75 -40.48
CA MET A 1 -15.58 43.89 -40.02
C MET A 1 -15.91 43.41 -38.62
N ARG A 2 -16.30 42.11 -38.48
CA ARG A 2 -16.67 41.51 -37.18
C ARG A 2 -15.51 40.61 -36.74
N PHE A 3 -14.82 41.01 -35.68
CA PHE A 3 -13.77 40.20 -35.05
C PHE A 3 -14.42 39.13 -34.16
N CYS A 4 -14.31 37.86 -34.58
CA CYS A 4 -14.63 36.73 -33.76
C CYS A 4 -13.41 36.44 -32.80
N ALA A 5 -13.58 36.74 -31.53
CA ALA A 5 -12.63 36.34 -30.52
C ALA A 5 -12.84 34.83 -30.17
N PHE A 6 -11.89 33.99 -30.54
CA PHE A 6 -11.82 32.59 -30.13
C PHE A 6 -11.27 32.54 -28.70
N VAL A 7 -12.13 32.24 -27.73
CA VAL A 7 -11.72 31.94 -26.37
C VAL A 7 -11.25 30.49 -26.34
N LEU A 8 -9.95 30.28 -26.29
CA LEU A 8 -9.31 28.97 -26.07
C LEU A 8 -9.43 28.61 -24.60
N SER A 9 -10.43 27.79 -24.27
CA SER A 9 -10.63 27.25 -22.91
C SER A 9 -9.58 26.18 -22.64
N CYS A 10 -8.51 26.52 -21.88
CA CYS A 10 -7.56 25.54 -21.36
C CYS A 10 -8.25 24.69 -20.28
N LEU A 11 -8.61 23.46 -20.62
CA LEU A 11 -8.96 22.42 -19.66
C LEU A 11 -7.67 22.01 -18.93
N ILE A 12 -7.43 22.60 -17.76
CA ILE A 12 -6.40 22.15 -16.83
C ILE A 12 -6.93 20.84 -16.24
N GLY A 13 -6.55 19.72 -16.84
CA GLY A 13 -6.77 18.41 -16.25
C GLY A 13 -5.98 18.33 -14.92
N ASN A 14 -6.68 18.32 -13.79
CA ASN A 14 -6.09 17.92 -12.52
C ASN A 14 -5.59 16.48 -12.68
N ALA A 15 -4.28 16.30 -12.85
CA ALA A 15 -3.63 15.02 -12.64
C ALA A 15 -3.74 14.71 -11.14
N CYS A 16 -4.80 14.02 -10.72
CA CYS A 16 -4.84 13.38 -9.42
C CYS A 16 -3.63 12.47 -9.34
N ALA A 17 -2.76 12.70 -8.36
CA ALA A 17 -1.69 11.77 -8.03
C ALA A 17 -2.32 10.38 -7.89
N ASN A 18 -1.83 9.43 -8.67
CA ASN A 18 -2.48 8.12 -8.79
C ASN A 18 -2.10 7.27 -7.58
N ASP A 19 -2.84 7.47 -6.47
CA ASP A 19 -2.65 6.79 -5.18
C ASP A 19 -3.14 5.34 -5.20
N SER A 20 -3.39 4.79 -6.38
CA SER A 20 -3.95 3.46 -6.57
C SER A 20 -3.15 2.64 -7.58
N ILE A 21 -3.16 1.32 -7.40
CA ILE A 21 -2.64 0.32 -8.33
C ILE A 21 -3.78 -0.63 -8.67
N PRO A 22 -4.52 -0.39 -9.79
CA PRO A 22 -5.73 -1.13 -10.12
C PRO A 22 -5.48 -2.60 -10.44
N ALA A 23 -4.40 -2.89 -11.18
CA ALA A 23 -4.07 -4.26 -11.58
C ALA A 23 -3.37 -5.01 -10.43
N SER A 24 -3.73 -6.29 -10.26
CA SER A 24 -2.97 -7.20 -9.40
C SER A 24 -1.53 -7.31 -9.87
N LEU A 25 -0.58 -7.37 -8.95
CA LEU A 25 0.85 -7.52 -9.24
C LEU A 25 1.18 -8.89 -9.85
N THR A 26 0.31 -9.88 -9.63
CA THR A 26 0.47 -11.26 -10.14
C THR A 26 -0.50 -11.58 -11.28
N GLY A 27 -1.48 -10.72 -11.54
CA GLY A 27 -2.60 -11.01 -12.43
C GLY A 27 -3.65 -11.97 -11.81
N ALA A 28 -3.46 -12.41 -10.57
CA ALA A 28 -4.37 -13.30 -9.83
C ALA A 28 -4.80 -12.66 -8.52
N GLN A 29 -5.87 -13.18 -7.93
CA GLN A 29 -6.33 -12.81 -6.60
C GLN A 29 -5.48 -13.51 -5.54
N GLY A 30 -5.16 -12.81 -4.44
CA GLY A 30 -4.42 -13.37 -3.32
C GLY A 30 -5.28 -14.27 -2.42
N ASP A 31 -4.62 -14.99 -1.52
CA ASP A 31 -5.23 -15.87 -0.53
C ASP A 31 -5.31 -15.15 0.83
N PRO A 32 -6.51 -14.90 1.37
CA PRO A 32 -6.67 -14.16 2.63
C PRO A 32 -6.15 -14.92 3.85
N VAL A 33 -6.07 -16.26 3.81
CA VAL A 33 -5.54 -17.05 4.92
C VAL A 33 -4.02 -16.89 5.01
N ARG A 34 -3.33 -16.97 3.87
CA ARG A 34 -1.89 -16.67 3.82
C ARG A 34 -1.63 -15.21 4.15
N GLY A 35 -2.46 -14.30 3.66
CA GLY A 35 -2.37 -12.88 3.95
C GLY A 35 -2.45 -12.57 5.43
N ARG A 36 -3.39 -13.21 6.16
CA ARG A 36 -3.48 -13.07 7.61
C ARG A 36 -2.20 -13.54 8.33
N ALA A 37 -1.67 -14.67 7.92
CA ALA A 37 -0.42 -15.20 8.49
C ALA A 37 0.77 -14.27 8.23
N LEU A 38 0.85 -13.65 7.05
CA LEU A 38 1.87 -12.66 6.71
C LEU A 38 1.75 -11.40 7.56
N VAL A 39 0.52 -10.87 7.75
CA VAL A 39 0.28 -9.69 8.60
C VAL A 39 0.69 -9.94 10.05
N ALA A 40 0.41 -11.14 10.58
CA ALA A 40 0.78 -11.53 11.93
C ALA A 40 2.30 -11.80 12.09
N SER A 41 3.01 -12.08 11.00
CA SER A 41 4.43 -12.43 11.04
C SER A 41 5.32 -11.25 11.44
N ARG A 42 6.06 -11.41 12.53
CA ARG A 42 7.08 -10.44 13.00
C ARG A 42 8.40 -10.53 12.25
N GLN A 43 8.57 -11.51 11.36
CA GLN A 43 9.78 -11.72 10.58
C GLN A 43 9.60 -11.36 9.11
N VAL A 44 8.35 -11.41 8.58
CA VAL A 44 8.06 -11.22 7.15
C VAL A 44 7.25 -9.96 6.92
N GLY A 45 5.97 -9.94 7.36
CA GLY A 45 5.07 -8.81 7.11
C GLY A 45 5.37 -7.59 7.97
N LEU A 46 5.77 -7.80 9.24
CA LEU A 46 6.14 -6.75 10.19
C LEU A 46 5.01 -5.76 10.52
N CYS A 47 3.79 -6.00 10.04
CA CYS A 47 2.66 -5.05 10.11
C CYS A 47 2.30 -4.70 11.56
N LEU A 48 2.22 -5.72 12.44
CA LEU A 48 1.83 -5.55 13.83
C LEU A 48 2.90 -4.90 14.71
N LEU A 49 4.08 -4.59 14.17
CA LEU A 49 5.06 -3.76 14.88
C LEU A 49 4.59 -2.30 15.00
N CYS A 50 3.77 -1.85 14.03
CA CYS A 50 3.27 -0.47 13.97
C CYS A 50 1.75 -0.39 14.07
N HIS A 51 1.01 -1.36 13.51
CA HIS A 51 -0.44 -1.41 13.47
C HIS A 51 -1.02 -2.31 14.54
N SER A 52 -2.23 -1.97 15.00
CA SER A 52 -3.14 -2.90 15.68
C SER A 52 -4.10 -3.54 14.68
N GLY A 53 -4.75 -4.64 15.08
CA GLY A 53 -5.77 -5.32 14.27
C GLY A 53 -6.42 -6.49 15.00
N PRO A 54 -7.29 -7.27 14.33
CA PRO A 54 -8.04 -8.36 14.93
C PRO A 54 -7.19 -9.64 15.09
N PHE A 55 -6.13 -9.54 15.90
CA PHE A 55 -5.19 -10.62 16.20
C PHE A 55 -5.16 -10.85 17.71
N PRO A 56 -6.15 -11.55 18.30
CA PRO A 56 -6.23 -11.77 19.74
C PRO A 56 -5.06 -12.60 20.28
N GLU A 57 -4.42 -13.41 19.43
CA GLU A 57 -3.22 -14.17 19.75
C GLU A 57 -1.96 -13.30 19.88
N GLU A 58 -1.93 -12.11 19.27
CA GLU A 58 -0.81 -11.18 19.32
C GLU A 58 -1.05 -10.12 20.41
N ARG A 59 -0.45 -10.35 21.57
CA ARG A 59 -0.63 -9.49 22.76
C ARG A 59 0.04 -8.11 22.64
N PHE A 60 1.11 -8.01 21.84
CA PHE A 60 1.91 -6.81 21.69
C PHE A 60 1.80 -6.26 20.28
N GLN A 61 0.73 -5.54 20.02
CA GLN A 61 0.51 -4.86 18.75
C GLN A 61 0.93 -3.40 18.85
N GLY A 62 1.45 -2.85 17.74
CA GLY A 62 1.86 -1.46 17.66
C GLY A 62 0.69 -0.48 17.67
N ASN A 63 0.99 0.76 17.99
CA ASN A 63 0.05 1.88 18.00
C ASN A 63 0.60 3.13 17.26
N LEU A 64 1.66 2.94 16.47
CA LEU A 64 2.28 4.02 15.68
C LEU A 64 1.51 4.34 14.41
N ALA A 65 0.66 3.42 13.96
CA ALA A 65 -0.11 3.51 12.72
C ALA A 65 -1.59 3.17 13.00
N PRO A 66 -2.52 3.55 12.09
CA PRO A 66 -3.94 3.25 12.25
C PRO A 66 -4.21 1.74 12.38
N ASP A 67 -5.27 1.38 13.11
CA ASP A 67 -5.75 0.00 13.17
C ASP A 67 -6.06 -0.54 11.76
N LEU A 68 -5.70 -1.80 11.50
CA LEU A 68 -5.85 -2.43 10.18
C LEU A 68 -7.31 -2.50 9.71
N LYS A 69 -8.29 -2.47 10.62
CA LYS A 69 -9.70 -2.35 10.25
C LYS A 69 -10.01 -1.05 9.50
N SER A 70 -9.15 -0.04 9.63
CA SER A 70 -9.29 1.21 8.85
C SER A 70 -9.16 0.99 7.35
N ALA A 71 -8.54 -0.13 6.91
CA ALA A 71 -8.48 -0.54 5.51
C ALA A 71 -9.86 -0.78 4.88
N ALA A 72 -10.90 -1.04 5.71
CA ALA A 72 -12.28 -1.15 5.25
C ALA A 72 -12.79 0.07 4.43
N ARG A 73 -12.18 1.23 4.64
CA ARG A 73 -12.53 2.48 3.94
C ARG A 73 -11.81 2.66 2.60
N LEU A 74 -10.85 1.80 2.30
CA LEU A 74 -10.03 1.88 1.09
C LEU A 74 -10.52 0.87 0.06
N SER A 75 -10.34 1.20 -1.21
CA SER A 75 -10.48 0.24 -2.31
C SER A 75 -9.29 -0.72 -2.33
N GLU A 76 -9.45 -1.84 -3.01
CA GLU A 76 -8.39 -2.82 -3.23
C GLU A 76 -7.12 -2.18 -3.83
N SER A 77 -7.31 -1.34 -4.84
CA SER A 77 -6.23 -0.63 -5.53
C SER A 77 -5.49 0.37 -4.63
N GLU A 78 -6.18 1.01 -3.69
CA GLU A 78 -5.56 1.89 -2.70
C GLU A 78 -4.80 1.12 -1.63
N ILE A 79 -5.34 0.00 -1.13
CA ILE A 79 -4.64 -0.89 -0.19
C ILE A 79 -3.34 -1.37 -0.82
N ARG A 80 -3.40 -1.88 -2.05
CA ARG A 80 -2.24 -2.35 -2.81
C ARG A 80 -1.18 -1.26 -2.94
N ALA A 81 -1.58 -0.07 -3.37
CA ALA A 81 -0.66 1.06 -3.55
C ALA A 81 0.04 1.46 -2.24
N ARG A 82 -0.67 1.44 -1.10
CA ARG A 82 -0.10 1.77 0.21
C ARG A 82 0.90 0.74 0.70
N ILE A 83 0.71 -0.54 0.37
CA ILE A 83 1.67 -1.59 0.72
C ILE A 83 2.88 -1.52 -0.21
N VAL A 84 2.66 -1.34 -1.51
CA VAL A 84 3.75 -1.23 -2.50
C VAL A 84 4.68 -0.08 -2.16
N ASN A 85 4.14 1.13 -2.02
CA ASN A 85 4.90 2.31 -1.61
C ASN A 85 3.96 3.37 -1.01
N PRO A 86 3.88 3.48 0.32
CA PRO A 86 2.98 4.41 1.00
C PRO A 86 3.33 5.89 0.76
N ARG A 87 4.58 6.19 0.37
CA ARG A 87 5.00 7.57 0.07
C ARG A 87 4.37 8.13 -1.19
N ARG A 88 3.76 7.31 -2.02
CA ARG A 88 2.96 7.78 -3.17
C ARG A 88 1.73 8.57 -2.71
N ALA A 89 1.07 8.10 -1.65
CA ALA A 89 -0.09 8.77 -1.05
C ALA A 89 0.31 9.80 0.03
N ASN A 90 1.37 9.51 0.79
CA ASN A 90 1.89 10.39 1.84
C ASN A 90 3.41 10.41 1.82
N PRO A 91 4.05 11.43 1.25
CA PRO A 91 5.52 11.54 1.19
C PRO A 91 6.21 11.47 2.55
N GLY A 92 5.52 11.86 3.63
CA GLY A 92 6.02 11.79 5.01
C GLY A 92 5.82 10.43 5.70
N SER A 93 5.33 9.41 5.00
CA SER A 93 5.05 8.10 5.59
C SER A 93 6.32 7.44 6.14
N ILE A 94 6.23 6.95 7.39
CA ILE A 94 7.25 6.10 8.03
C ILE A 94 7.06 4.61 7.70
N MET A 95 5.90 4.22 7.16
CA MET A 95 5.69 2.86 6.70
C MET A 95 6.68 2.56 5.56
N PRO A 96 7.39 1.43 5.58
CA PRO A 96 8.33 1.07 4.51
C PRO A 96 7.58 0.80 3.20
N ALA A 97 8.27 1.01 2.08
CA ALA A 97 7.82 0.51 0.79
C ALA A 97 8.16 -0.98 0.70
N TYR A 98 7.13 -1.83 0.63
CA TYR A 98 7.34 -3.27 0.67
C TYR A 98 7.74 -3.87 -0.68
N PHE A 99 7.45 -3.18 -1.78
CA PHE A 99 7.71 -3.69 -3.13
C PHE A 99 8.49 -2.71 -4.03
N ASP A 100 8.46 -1.42 -3.72
CA ASP A 100 9.23 -0.41 -4.45
C ASP A 100 10.63 -0.29 -3.86
N THR A 101 11.66 -0.52 -4.68
CA THR A 101 13.07 -0.41 -4.30
C THR A 101 13.67 0.96 -4.60
N GLY A 102 12.90 1.86 -5.23
CA GLY A 102 13.30 3.23 -5.50
C GLY A 102 13.50 4.04 -4.23
N GLY A 103 14.57 4.82 -4.16
CA GLY A 103 14.82 5.71 -3.03
C GLY A 103 15.23 5.02 -1.72
N GLN A 104 15.72 3.79 -1.77
CA GLN A 104 16.27 3.11 -0.60
C GLN A 104 17.47 3.87 -0.04
N VAL A 105 17.43 4.22 1.26
CA VAL A 105 18.48 4.93 1.97
C VAL A 105 18.86 4.15 3.23
N ARG A 106 20.16 4.00 3.48
CA ARG A 106 20.71 3.30 4.66
C ARG A 106 20.26 1.85 4.78
N VAL A 107 20.08 1.18 3.66
CA VAL A 107 19.76 -0.25 3.59
C VAL A 107 21.07 -1.05 3.63
N ALA A 108 21.11 -2.11 4.45
CA ALA A 108 22.27 -2.99 4.48
C ALA A 108 22.52 -3.60 3.08
N PRO A 109 23.80 -3.79 2.65
CA PRO A 109 24.13 -4.25 1.30
C PRO A 109 23.41 -5.53 0.88
N SER A 110 23.15 -6.45 1.83
CA SER A 110 22.43 -7.70 1.58
C SER A 110 20.96 -7.52 1.19
N PHE A 111 20.35 -6.34 1.47
CA PHE A 111 18.96 -5.99 1.16
C PHE A 111 18.83 -4.93 0.08
N GLY A 112 19.93 -4.31 -0.34
CA GLY A 112 19.93 -3.28 -1.38
C GLY A 112 19.32 -3.80 -2.68
N GLY A 113 18.40 -3.04 -3.26
CA GLY A 113 17.69 -3.38 -4.50
C GLY A 113 16.68 -4.54 -4.37
N LYS A 114 16.41 -5.04 -3.15
CA LYS A 114 15.44 -6.11 -2.92
C LYS A 114 14.15 -5.56 -2.33
N THR A 115 13.02 -6.17 -2.71
CA THR A 115 11.71 -5.92 -2.09
C THR A 115 11.64 -6.62 -0.73
N ILE A 116 10.82 -6.09 0.19
CA ILE A 116 10.56 -6.72 1.49
C ILE A 116 9.64 -7.93 1.30
N LEU A 117 8.62 -7.77 0.45
CA LEU A 117 7.64 -8.80 0.13
C LEU A 117 7.68 -9.12 -1.37
N THR A 118 7.24 -10.33 -1.73
CA THR A 118 6.98 -10.69 -3.13
C THR A 118 5.63 -10.15 -3.60
N ALA A 119 5.39 -10.17 -4.91
CA ALA A 119 4.10 -9.78 -5.49
C ALA A 119 2.95 -10.62 -4.93
N GLU A 120 3.13 -11.95 -4.82
CA GLU A 120 2.14 -12.87 -4.27
C GLU A 120 1.82 -12.55 -2.81
N GLN A 121 2.84 -12.28 -2.00
CA GLN A 121 2.66 -11.92 -0.59
C GLN A 121 1.86 -10.62 -0.43
N ILE A 122 2.08 -9.65 -1.31
CA ILE A 122 1.29 -8.42 -1.30
C ILE A 122 -0.17 -8.69 -1.65
N GLU A 123 -0.43 -9.47 -2.71
CA GLU A 123 -1.82 -9.80 -3.08
C GLU A 123 -2.53 -10.61 -1.99
N ASP A 124 -1.83 -11.52 -1.32
CA ASP A 124 -2.37 -12.27 -0.17
C ASP A 124 -2.76 -11.30 0.98
N ILE A 125 -1.90 -10.34 1.31
CA ILE A 125 -2.19 -9.33 2.33
C ILE A 125 -3.37 -8.44 1.92
N VAL A 126 -3.42 -8.00 0.67
CA VAL A 126 -4.55 -7.22 0.13
C VAL A 126 -5.85 -8.00 0.28
N ALA A 127 -5.86 -9.28 -0.14
CA ALA A 127 -7.03 -10.15 -0.01
C ALA A 127 -7.49 -10.27 1.45
N TYR A 128 -6.56 -10.42 2.40
CA TYR A 128 -6.89 -10.45 3.82
C TYR A 128 -7.50 -9.13 4.32
N LEU A 129 -6.87 -8.00 4.01
CA LEU A 129 -7.35 -6.69 4.48
C LEU A 129 -8.74 -6.37 3.95
N LEU A 130 -9.11 -6.86 2.78
CA LEU A 130 -10.46 -6.76 2.23
C LEU A 130 -11.50 -7.53 3.06
N THR A 131 -11.11 -8.57 3.81
CA THR A 131 -12.02 -9.30 4.70
C THR A 131 -12.38 -8.54 5.97
N LEU A 132 -11.66 -7.45 6.28
CA LEU A 132 -11.88 -6.64 7.49
C LEU A 132 -13.02 -5.62 7.35
N LYS A 133 -13.69 -5.60 6.18
CA LYS A 133 -14.83 -4.72 5.87
C LYS A 133 -16.09 -5.10 6.64
#